data_6bbbea554cbf36d765f258c67da4f80b
#
_entry.id   6bbbea554cbf36d765f258c67da4f80b
#
_cell.length_a   1.000
_cell.length_b   1.000
_cell.length_c   1.000
_cell.angle_alpha   90.00
_cell.angle_beta   90.00
_cell.angle_gamma   90.00
#
_symmetry.space_group_name_H-M   'P 1'
#
loop_
_entity.id
_entity.type
_entity.pdbx_description
1 polymer ?
#
loop_
_entity_poly.entity_id
_entity_poly.type
_entity_poly.pdbx_seq_one_letter_code
_entity_poly.pdbx_strand_id
1 'polypeptide(L)'
;MKQWNLKSACIAMVLVAGVACDRTAGQDAADTNAGSERSAVPADGQDGATPAPVEPVELEDVSEATADYIIGITYPQSATKYPRLAAELKAYAEGARADLMEAVEARKQGEPAGEGSEGATLYDLSLTFTELVDTPELAAYAADGSMYTGGAHGMPLMERFVWLPQAQQRLTAQELVPTDAGWKAISEHAREQLHTALSQRADADAMSPAERSDLVRNTSRMIEAGTAPKAENFSEFEPLVDDAGRVTGLRFVFAPYQAGPDSDGTRSVEIPSDVLLPNVAPRFRDLFSAAPATDRTAGAPTEGTTP
;
A
#
# COMPACT_ATOMS: atom_id res chain seq x y z
N MET A 1 6.10 -12.15 -40.34
CA MET A 1 4.77 -11.52 -40.37
C MET A 1 3.72 -12.59 -40.14
N LYS A 2 3.24 -12.76 -38.92
CA LYS A 2 2.13 -13.66 -38.58
C LYS A 2 1.18 -12.88 -37.69
N GLN A 3 -0.02 -12.61 -38.18
CA GLN A 3 -1.05 -11.84 -37.48
C GLN A 3 -1.65 -12.67 -36.36
N TRP A 4 -1.71 -12.10 -35.21
CA TRP A 4 -2.39 -12.68 -34.02
C TRP A 4 -3.82 -12.19 -33.99
N ASN A 5 -4.77 -13.10 -34.14
CA ASN A 5 -6.19 -12.83 -34.06
C ASN A 5 -6.63 -12.76 -32.61
N LEU A 6 -7.01 -11.56 -32.14
CA LEU A 6 -7.74 -11.35 -30.91
C LEU A 6 -9.15 -11.91 -31.07
N LYS A 7 -9.51 -12.93 -30.30
CA LYS A 7 -10.89 -13.36 -30.12
C LYS A 7 -11.51 -12.61 -28.95
N SER A 8 -12.39 -11.64 -29.28
CA SER A 8 -13.29 -10.98 -28.32
C SER A 8 -14.23 -11.98 -27.69
N ALA A 9 -14.25 -12.08 -26.37
CA ALA A 9 -15.28 -12.77 -25.59
C ALA A 9 -16.38 -11.76 -25.26
N CYS A 10 -17.57 -11.97 -25.88
CA CYS A 10 -18.79 -11.22 -25.55
C CYS A 10 -19.35 -11.69 -24.19
N ILE A 11 -19.43 -10.79 -23.23
CA ILE A 11 -20.20 -10.99 -21.99
C ILE A 11 -21.64 -10.61 -22.27
N ALA A 12 -22.55 -11.57 -22.14
CA ALA A 12 -23.98 -11.40 -22.28
C ALA A 12 -24.57 -10.70 -21.04
N MET A 13 -25.16 -9.54 -21.26
CA MET A 13 -25.90 -8.75 -20.26
C MET A 13 -27.34 -9.29 -20.17
N VAL A 14 -27.72 -9.85 -19.03
CA VAL A 14 -29.10 -10.28 -18.76
C VAL A 14 -29.86 -9.09 -18.17
N LEU A 15 -30.81 -8.56 -18.96
CA LEU A 15 -31.81 -7.58 -18.53
C LEU A 15 -33.01 -8.32 -17.92
N VAL A 16 -33.29 -8.10 -16.64
CA VAL A 16 -34.54 -8.51 -15.98
C VAL A 16 -35.49 -7.32 -16.00
N ALA A 17 -36.56 -7.45 -16.78
CA ALA A 17 -37.70 -6.50 -16.82
C ALA A 17 -38.64 -6.79 -15.66
N GLY A 18 -38.84 -5.83 -14.78
CA GLY A 18 -39.85 -5.82 -13.71
C GLY A 18 -41.17 -5.17 -14.23
N VAL A 19 -42.25 -5.89 -14.09
CA VAL A 19 -43.60 -5.53 -14.50
C VAL A 19 -44.19 -4.52 -13.51
N ALA A 20 -44.66 -3.39 -14.04
CA ALA A 20 -45.53 -2.42 -13.36
C ALA A 20 -46.97 -2.91 -13.38
N CYS A 21 -47.70 -2.84 -12.26
CA CYS A 21 -49.13 -2.86 -12.21
C CYS A 21 -49.66 -1.59 -11.55
N ASP A 22 -50.29 -0.80 -12.39
CA ASP A 22 -51.12 0.36 -12.10
C ASP A 22 -52.52 -0.09 -11.69
N ARG A 23 -53.16 0.57 -10.70
CA ARG A 23 -54.61 0.79 -10.64
C ARG A 23 -55.04 1.77 -9.56
N THR A 24 -55.34 2.97 -10.01
CA THR A 24 -56.54 3.80 -9.88
C THR A 24 -57.30 3.88 -8.56
N ALA A 25 -57.33 5.10 -8.06
CA ALA A 25 -58.44 6.02 -7.75
C ALA A 25 -59.59 5.55 -6.82
N GLY A 26 -59.88 6.40 -5.83
CA GLY A 26 -61.09 6.49 -5.07
C GLY A 26 -61.01 7.55 -3.98
N GLN A 27 -61.54 8.75 -4.25
CA GLN A 27 -61.86 9.81 -3.29
C GLN A 27 -62.92 9.35 -2.31
N ASP A 28 -62.84 9.73 -1.02
CA ASP A 28 -63.82 10.63 -0.42
C ASP A 28 -63.44 10.98 1.04
N ALA A 29 -63.95 12.13 1.42
CA ALA A 29 -63.68 12.95 2.57
C ALA A 29 -64.26 12.43 3.91
N ALA A 30 -63.73 12.91 4.97
CA ALA A 30 -64.29 13.67 6.09
C ALA A 30 -63.79 13.27 7.47
N ASP A 31 -63.18 14.22 8.09
CA ASP A 31 -63.33 14.76 9.44
C ASP A 31 -63.15 13.91 10.70
N THR A 32 -62.47 14.60 11.59
CA THR A 32 -62.54 14.76 13.07
C THR A 32 -61.48 14.06 13.92
N ASN A 33 -60.55 14.91 14.33
CA ASN A 33 -60.19 15.31 15.72
C ASN A 33 -59.61 14.30 16.72
N ALA A 34 -58.52 14.79 17.30
CA ALA A 34 -58.01 14.63 18.67
C ALA A 34 -57.31 13.31 19.06
N GLY A 35 -56.05 13.50 19.45
CA GLY A 35 -55.31 12.51 20.24
C GLY A 35 -53.80 12.69 20.12
N SER A 36 -53.25 13.68 20.87
CA SER A 36 -51.83 13.83 21.09
C SER A 36 -51.28 12.64 21.87
N GLU A 37 -50.62 11.71 21.21
CA GLU A 37 -49.71 10.78 21.89
C GLU A 37 -48.35 10.88 21.20
N ARG A 38 -47.42 11.51 21.94
CA ARG A 38 -46.00 11.47 21.62
C ARG A 38 -45.48 10.06 21.77
N SER A 39 -45.43 9.31 20.69
CA SER A 39 -44.60 8.11 20.63
C SER A 39 -43.14 8.57 20.59
N ALA A 40 -42.45 8.32 21.70
CA ALA A 40 -41.02 8.40 21.78
C ALA A 40 -40.43 7.40 20.78
N VAL A 41 -39.63 7.94 19.85
CA VAL A 41 -38.77 7.14 18.99
C VAL A 41 -37.68 6.59 19.92
N PRO A 42 -37.45 5.27 19.97
CA PRO A 42 -36.29 4.73 20.64
C PRO A 42 -35.06 5.24 19.89
N ALA A 43 -34.15 5.90 20.57
CA ALA A 43 -32.82 6.12 20.11
C ALA A 43 -32.19 4.72 19.98
N ASP A 44 -32.05 4.26 18.73
CA ASP A 44 -31.21 3.12 18.41
C ASP A 44 -29.79 3.45 18.90
N GLY A 45 -29.43 2.89 20.03
CA GLY A 45 -28.07 2.83 20.51
C GLY A 45 -27.29 2.05 19.44
N GLN A 46 -26.35 2.70 18.83
CA GLN A 46 -25.26 2.00 18.15
C GLN A 46 -24.57 1.15 19.21
N ASP A 47 -25.01 -0.09 19.33
CA ASP A 47 -24.24 -1.14 19.97
C ASP A 47 -22.89 -1.19 19.24
N GLY A 48 -21.87 -0.64 19.87
CA GLY A 48 -20.49 -0.91 19.55
C GLY A 48 -20.27 -2.40 19.73
N ALA A 49 -20.48 -3.17 18.69
CA ALA A 49 -20.17 -4.59 18.69
C ALA A 49 -18.67 -4.72 19.01
N THR A 50 -18.35 -5.13 20.23
CA THR A 50 -17.01 -5.56 20.57
C THR A 50 -16.62 -6.65 19.58
N PRO A 51 -15.54 -6.48 18.82
CA PRO A 51 -15.11 -7.49 17.86
C PRO A 51 -14.94 -8.83 18.59
N ALA A 52 -15.45 -9.91 17.99
CA ALA A 52 -15.30 -11.24 18.54
C ALA A 52 -13.81 -11.52 18.86
N PRO A 53 -13.50 -12.22 19.96
CA PRO A 53 -12.14 -12.63 20.28
C PRO A 53 -11.55 -13.41 19.09
N VAL A 54 -10.44 -12.94 18.55
CA VAL A 54 -9.70 -13.67 17.53
C VAL A 54 -8.78 -14.64 18.26
N GLU A 55 -8.79 -15.90 17.86
CA GLU A 55 -7.89 -16.89 18.42
C GLU A 55 -6.42 -16.47 18.16
N PRO A 56 -5.50 -16.78 19.09
CA PRO A 56 -4.08 -16.52 18.88
C PRO A 56 -3.61 -17.18 17.59
N VAL A 57 -2.92 -16.44 16.74
CA VAL A 57 -2.30 -16.96 15.52
C VAL A 57 -0.83 -17.24 15.83
N GLU A 58 -0.43 -18.50 15.67
CA GLU A 58 0.98 -18.87 15.75
C GLU A 58 1.68 -18.53 14.43
N LEU A 59 2.80 -17.82 14.54
CA LEU A 59 3.70 -17.48 13.45
C LEU A 59 4.95 -18.35 13.61
N GLU A 60 5.04 -19.38 12.79
CA GLU A 60 6.18 -20.28 12.74
C GLU A 60 6.99 -20.04 11.47
N ASP A 61 8.30 -19.97 11.61
CA ASP A 61 9.20 -19.89 10.47
C ASP A 61 9.09 -21.14 9.61
N VAL A 62 9.12 -20.97 8.29
CA VAL A 62 9.05 -22.04 7.33
C VAL A 62 10.42 -22.23 6.69
N SER A 63 10.92 -23.46 6.67
CA SER A 63 12.15 -23.85 5.97
C SER A 63 11.93 -25.18 5.31
N GLU A 64 11.66 -25.16 4.01
CA GLU A 64 11.41 -26.36 3.20
C GLU A 64 12.40 -26.42 2.03
N ALA A 65 12.97 -27.62 1.78
CA ALA A 65 13.82 -27.85 0.62
C ALA A 65 13.48 -29.19 0.01
N THR A 66 13.20 -29.20 -1.28
CA THR A 66 12.87 -30.39 -2.09
C THR A 66 13.71 -30.43 -3.36
N ALA A 67 13.47 -31.40 -4.22
CA ALA A 67 14.09 -31.44 -5.54
C ALA A 67 13.50 -30.39 -6.50
N ASP A 68 12.32 -29.86 -6.20
CA ASP A 68 11.57 -28.96 -7.07
C ASP A 68 11.62 -27.50 -6.62
N TYR A 69 11.68 -27.25 -5.30
CA TYR A 69 11.62 -25.91 -4.73
C TYR A 69 12.32 -25.77 -3.39
N ILE A 70 12.63 -24.52 -3.03
CA ILE A 70 13.04 -24.08 -1.69
C ILE A 70 12.08 -23.00 -1.21
N ILE A 71 11.68 -23.07 0.06
CA ILE A 71 10.87 -22.06 0.74
C ILE A 71 11.55 -21.66 2.04
N GLY A 72 11.78 -20.35 2.22
CA GLY A 72 12.22 -19.73 3.46
C GLY A 72 11.30 -18.59 3.83
N ILE A 73 10.57 -18.69 4.95
CA ILE A 73 9.70 -17.63 5.47
C ILE A 73 10.04 -17.41 6.94
N THR A 74 10.27 -16.16 7.34
CA THR A 74 10.57 -15.81 8.74
C THR A 74 9.66 -14.71 9.24
N TYR A 75 9.24 -14.83 10.51
CA TYR A 75 8.31 -13.91 11.17
C TYR A 75 8.91 -13.31 12.44
N PRO A 76 8.67 -12.01 12.72
CA PRO A 76 8.97 -11.42 14.01
C PRO A 76 7.95 -11.91 15.05
N GLN A 77 8.44 -12.47 16.17
CA GLN A 77 7.58 -12.99 17.22
C GLN A 77 6.71 -11.90 17.89
N SER A 78 7.12 -10.65 17.82
CA SER A 78 6.36 -9.50 18.32
C SER A 78 5.01 -9.32 17.64
N ALA A 79 4.86 -9.77 16.39
CA ALA A 79 3.59 -9.66 15.66
C ALA A 79 2.46 -10.49 16.31
N THR A 80 2.78 -11.54 17.08
CA THR A 80 1.79 -12.37 17.80
C THR A 80 1.03 -11.57 18.88
N LYS A 81 1.57 -10.42 19.32
CA LYS A 81 0.90 -9.45 20.18
C LYS A 81 -0.42 -8.94 19.57
N TYR A 82 -0.55 -8.97 18.27
CA TYR A 82 -1.69 -8.50 17.50
C TYR A 82 -2.30 -9.64 16.65
N PRO A 83 -3.21 -10.47 17.19
CA PRO A 83 -3.68 -11.68 16.50
C PRO A 83 -4.25 -11.45 15.11
N ARG A 84 -4.96 -10.34 14.87
CA ARG A 84 -5.49 -10.01 13.54
C ARG A 84 -4.39 -9.61 12.57
N LEU A 85 -3.42 -8.84 13.00
CA LEU A 85 -2.24 -8.52 12.20
C LEU A 85 -1.45 -9.79 11.88
N ALA A 86 -1.20 -10.64 12.88
CA ALA A 86 -0.53 -11.93 12.68
C ALA A 86 -1.25 -12.78 11.63
N ALA A 87 -2.59 -12.78 11.63
CA ALA A 87 -3.37 -13.46 10.60
C ALA A 87 -3.16 -12.85 9.19
N GLU A 88 -3.04 -11.52 9.07
CA GLU A 88 -2.75 -10.87 7.78
C GLU A 88 -1.33 -11.21 7.27
N LEU A 89 -0.31 -11.17 8.15
CA LEU A 89 1.05 -11.58 7.78
C LEU A 89 1.08 -13.02 7.30
N LYS A 90 0.43 -13.92 8.03
CA LYS A 90 0.32 -15.33 7.68
C LYS A 90 -0.40 -15.52 6.35
N ALA A 91 -1.53 -14.84 6.14
CA ALA A 91 -2.29 -14.93 4.90
C ALA A 91 -1.48 -14.46 3.67
N TYR A 92 -0.68 -13.40 3.81
CA TYR A 92 0.22 -12.94 2.75
C TYR A 92 1.28 -14.00 2.40
N ALA A 93 1.92 -14.60 3.40
CA ALA A 93 2.91 -15.66 3.19
C ALA A 93 2.30 -16.93 2.59
N GLU A 94 1.11 -17.33 3.06
CA GLU A 94 0.37 -18.48 2.52
C GLU A 94 -0.06 -18.25 1.07
N GLY A 95 -0.42 -17.01 0.70
CA GLY A 95 -0.68 -16.60 -0.68
C GLY A 95 0.55 -16.78 -1.56
N ALA A 96 1.69 -16.21 -1.17
CA ALA A 96 2.94 -16.36 -1.91
C ALA A 96 3.37 -17.84 -2.04
N ARG A 97 3.18 -18.62 -0.98
CA ARG A 97 3.45 -20.07 -1.02
C ARG A 97 2.52 -20.81 -1.99
N ALA A 98 1.24 -20.47 -2.01
CA ALA A 98 0.26 -21.06 -2.92
C ALA A 98 0.64 -20.78 -4.39
N ASP A 99 1.03 -19.55 -4.71
CA ASP A 99 1.46 -19.18 -6.06
C ASP A 99 2.71 -19.95 -6.50
N LEU A 100 3.69 -20.13 -5.60
CA LEU A 100 4.85 -20.98 -5.88
C LEU A 100 4.43 -22.42 -6.16
N MET A 101 3.54 -23.00 -5.33
CA MET A 101 3.11 -24.38 -5.48
C MET A 101 2.31 -24.60 -6.76
N GLU A 102 1.48 -23.63 -7.17
CA GLU A 102 0.80 -23.65 -8.46
C GLU A 102 1.80 -23.71 -9.62
N ALA A 103 2.84 -22.87 -9.59
CA ALA A 103 3.90 -22.89 -10.60
C ALA A 103 4.69 -24.22 -10.61
N VAL A 104 4.94 -24.82 -9.45
CA VAL A 104 5.59 -26.14 -9.35
C VAL A 104 4.74 -27.23 -10.01
N GLU A 105 3.44 -27.25 -9.76
CA GLU A 105 2.53 -28.23 -10.35
C GLU A 105 2.36 -28.01 -11.87
N ALA A 106 2.25 -26.77 -12.35
CA ALA A 106 2.20 -26.46 -13.78
C ALA A 106 3.45 -26.99 -14.49
N ARG A 107 4.63 -26.79 -13.92
CA ARG A 107 5.89 -27.33 -14.48
C ARG A 107 5.88 -28.86 -14.54
N LYS A 108 5.40 -29.57 -13.51
CA LYS A 108 5.30 -31.03 -13.51
C LYS A 108 4.36 -31.56 -14.59
N GLN A 109 3.35 -30.80 -14.96
CA GLN A 109 2.41 -31.13 -16.05
C GLN A 109 2.97 -30.83 -17.44
N GLY A 110 4.20 -30.34 -17.54
CA GLY A 110 4.90 -30.07 -18.81
C GLY A 110 4.56 -28.73 -19.43
N GLU A 111 3.97 -27.80 -18.68
CA GLU A 111 3.87 -26.41 -19.10
C GLU A 111 5.27 -25.80 -19.14
N PRO A 112 5.61 -25.05 -20.23
CA PRO A 112 6.94 -24.49 -20.35
C PRO A 112 7.16 -23.50 -19.21
N ALA A 113 8.23 -23.71 -18.46
CA ALA A 113 8.77 -22.66 -17.61
C ALA A 113 9.06 -21.44 -18.46
N GLY A 114 8.88 -20.22 -17.93
CA GLY A 114 9.02 -18.97 -18.67
C GLY A 114 10.30 -18.90 -19.52
N GLU A 115 10.27 -18.11 -20.58
CA GLU A 115 11.38 -17.96 -21.53
C GLU A 115 12.72 -17.72 -20.80
N GLY A 116 13.69 -18.62 -20.99
CA GLY A 116 15.03 -18.51 -20.40
C GLY A 116 15.45 -19.66 -19.46
N SER A 117 14.58 -20.58 -19.10
CA SER A 117 14.93 -21.74 -18.26
C SER A 117 15.26 -22.98 -19.09
N GLU A 118 16.47 -23.05 -19.60
CA GLU A 118 17.05 -24.31 -20.10
C GLU A 118 17.73 -25.02 -18.90
N GLY A 119 17.06 -26.03 -18.34
CA GLY A 119 17.58 -26.85 -17.24
C GLY A 119 16.55 -27.00 -16.11
N ALA A 120 16.77 -27.98 -15.23
CA ALA A 120 15.94 -28.18 -14.03
C ALA A 120 16.21 -27.05 -13.03
N THR A 121 15.59 -25.90 -13.26
CA THR A 121 15.74 -24.73 -12.37
C THR A 121 14.89 -24.93 -11.12
N LEU A 122 15.52 -24.87 -9.96
CA LEU A 122 14.87 -24.95 -8.66
C LEU A 122 14.01 -23.68 -8.46
N TYR A 123 12.74 -23.84 -8.13
CA TYR A 123 11.89 -22.71 -7.78
C TYR A 123 12.20 -22.26 -6.34
N ASP A 124 12.01 -20.99 -6.07
CA ASP A 124 12.43 -20.40 -4.80
C ASP A 124 11.40 -19.38 -4.30
N LEU A 125 11.13 -19.41 -3.01
CA LEU A 125 10.38 -18.40 -2.27
C LEU A 125 11.18 -18.03 -1.04
N SER A 126 11.61 -16.78 -0.96
CA SER A 126 12.22 -16.17 0.22
C SER A 126 11.38 -14.99 0.67
N LEU A 127 10.90 -15.00 1.92
CA LEU A 127 10.05 -13.94 2.47
C LEU A 127 10.42 -13.69 3.94
N THR A 128 10.73 -12.44 4.26
CA THR A 128 11.09 -12.02 5.61
C THR A 128 10.14 -10.94 6.08
N PHE A 129 9.50 -11.17 7.22
CA PHE A 129 8.75 -10.13 7.91
C PHE A 129 9.62 -9.46 8.97
N THR A 130 9.61 -8.14 9.01
CA THR A 130 10.40 -7.33 9.93
C THR A 130 9.51 -6.35 10.67
N GLU A 131 9.67 -6.24 11.99
CA GLU A 131 9.06 -5.16 12.76
C GLU A 131 9.79 -3.85 12.44
N LEU A 132 9.03 -2.82 12.11
CA LEU A 132 9.53 -1.46 11.86
C LEU A 132 9.25 -0.53 13.04
N VAL A 133 8.04 -0.62 13.59
CA VAL A 133 7.55 0.21 14.70
C VAL A 133 6.63 -0.62 15.58
N ASP A 134 6.75 -0.49 16.89
CA ASP A 134 5.79 -1.02 17.88
C ASP A 134 5.59 -0.01 19.01
N THR A 135 4.53 0.78 18.93
CA THR A 135 4.09 1.73 19.95
C THR A 135 2.65 1.41 20.39
N PRO A 136 2.16 1.99 21.48
CA PRO A 136 0.76 1.78 21.90
C PRO A 136 -0.29 2.22 20.88
N GLU A 137 0.03 3.21 20.05
CA GLU A 137 -0.88 3.82 19.07
C GLU A 137 -0.71 3.25 17.67
N LEU A 138 0.50 2.75 17.34
CA LEU A 138 0.87 2.35 16.00
C LEU A 138 1.89 1.23 16.03
N ALA A 139 1.65 0.17 15.25
CA ALA A 139 2.64 -0.84 14.92
C ALA A 139 2.82 -0.94 13.41
N ALA A 140 4.01 -1.23 12.94
CA ALA A 140 4.28 -1.39 11.52
C ALA A 140 5.24 -2.55 11.26
N TYR A 141 4.95 -3.30 10.21
CA TYR A 141 5.72 -4.45 9.77
C TYR A 141 5.94 -4.38 8.27
N ALA A 142 7.11 -4.82 7.83
CA ALA A 142 7.44 -5.00 6.42
C ALA A 142 7.49 -6.47 6.09
N ALA A 143 6.97 -6.85 4.93
CA ALA A 143 7.27 -8.10 4.25
C ALA A 143 8.13 -7.79 3.03
N ASP A 144 9.32 -8.35 2.98
CA ASP A 144 10.24 -8.19 1.86
C ASP A 144 10.77 -9.57 1.44
N GLY A 145 10.84 -9.81 0.13
CA GLY A 145 11.28 -11.09 -0.39
C GLY A 145 11.25 -11.17 -1.89
N SER A 146 11.37 -12.40 -2.38
CA SER A 146 11.27 -12.70 -3.79
C SER A 146 10.75 -14.11 -4.02
N MET A 147 10.09 -14.30 -5.16
CA MET A 147 9.69 -15.62 -5.65
C MET A 147 10.27 -15.84 -7.03
N TYR A 148 10.90 -16.98 -7.25
CA TYR A 148 11.42 -17.38 -8.55
C TYR A 148 10.74 -18.66 -9.03
N THR A 149 10.04 -18.53 -10.17
CA THR A 149 9.31 -19.63 -10.82
C THR A 149 9.80 -19.87 -12.24
N GLY A 150 11.07 -19.54 -12.51
CA GLY A 150 11.68 -19.59 -13.85
C GLY A 150 11.71 -18.21 -14.51
N GLY A 151 12.45 -18.13 -15.61
CA GLY A 151 12.64 -16.87 -16.33
C GLY A 151 13.95 -16.15 -15.98
N ALA A 152 14.07 -14.88 -16.39
CA ALA A 152 15.31 -14.11 -16.24
C ALA A 152 15.50 -13.53 -14.83
N HIS A 153 14.41 -13.25 -14.12
CA HIS A 153 14.43 -12.57 -12.80
C HIS A 153 13.37 -13.17 -11.86
N GLY A 154 13.65 -13.09 -10.56
CA GLY A 154 12.64 -13.36 -9.52
C GLY A 154 11.60 -12.24 -9.47
N MET A 155 10.40 -12.56 -9.07
CA MET A 155 9.34 -11.59 -8.80
C MET A 155 9.55 -11.04 -7.37
N PRO A 156 9.68 -9.73 -7.18
CA PRO A 156 9.80 -9.15 -5.85
C PRO A 156 8.47 -9.31 -5.10
N LEU A 157 8.57 -9.65 -3.83
CA LEU A 157 7.46 -9.68 -2.87
C LEU A 157 7.67 -8.54 -1.89
N MET A 158 6.70 -7.66 -1.79
CA MET A 158 6.78 -6.50 -0.91
C MET A 158 5.38 -6.11 -0.45
N GLU A 159 5.21 -5.94 0.86
CA GLU A 159 3.98 -5.46 1.46
C GLU A 159 4.30 -4.71 2.76
N ARG A 160 3.55 -3.67 3.06
CA ARG A 160 3.66 -2.89 4.30
C ARG A 160 2.37 -2.99 5.09
N PHE A 161 2.50 -3.34 6.36
CA PHE A 161 1.39 -3.49 7.29
C PHE A 161 1.50 -2.42 8.37
N VAL A 162 0.69 -1.39 8.26
CA VAL A 162 0.58 -0.38 9.30
C VAL A 162 -0.69 -0.65 10.09
N TRP A 163 -0.53 -0.87 11.39
CA TRP A 163 -1.57 -1.38 12.28
C TRP A 163 -1.94 -0.37 13.34
N LEU A 164 -3.23 -0.23 13.62
CA LEU A 164 -3.79 0.57 14.70
C LEU A 164 -4.20 -0.37 15.87
N PRO A 165 -3.36 -0.52 16.92
CA PRO A 165 -3.59 -1.47 17.98
C PRO A 165 -4.93 -1.26 18.72
N GLN A 166 -5.31 0.00 18.97
CA GLN A 166 -6.55 0.35 19.67
C GLN A 166 -7.80 0.03 18.83
N ALA A 167 -7.73 0.21 17.52
CA ALA A 167 -8.82 -0.08 16.58
C ALA A 167 -8.80 -1.53 16.09
N GLN A 168 -7.70 -2.26 16.32
CA GLN A 168 -7.46 -3.61 15.82
C GLN A 168 -7.70 -3.74 14.30
N GLN A 169 -7.18 -2.79 13.54
CA GLN A 169 -7.32 -2.76 12.08
C GLN A 169 -6.06 -2.21 11.40
N ARG A 170 -5.89 -2.59 10.14
CA ARG A 170 -4.88 -2.03 9.26
C ARG A 170 -5.23 -0.58 8.91
N LEU A 171 -4.22 0.30 8.90
CA LEU A 171 -4.33 1.66 8.38
C LEU A 171 -3.89 1.65 6.91
N THR A 172 -4.81 2.00 6.03
CA THR A 172 -4.52 2.12 4.59
C THR A 172 -4.11 3.54 4.22
N ALA A 173 -3.37 3.67 3.11
CA ALA A 173 -2.99 4.97 2.56
C ALA A 173 -4.22 5.84 2.27
N GLN A 174 -5.29 5.27 1.70
CA GLN A 174 -6.54 5.98 1.40
C GLN A 174 -7.27 6.48 2.65
N GLU A 175 -7.23 5.72 3.76
CA GLU A 175 -7.82 6.17 5.02
C GLU A 175 -7.01 7.28 5.68
N LEU A 176 -5.67 7.20 5.55
CA LEU A 176 -4.75 8.20 6.09
C LEU A 176 -4.88 9.53 5.34
N VAL A 177 -4.91 9.48 4.01
CA VAL A 177 -5.04 10.66 3.13
C VAL A 177 -6.26 10.48 2.22
N PRO A 178 -7.44 11.00 2.64
CA PRO A 178 -8.70 10.69 1.97
C PRO A 178 -8.99 11.54 0.72
N THR A 179 -8.12 12.49 0.36
CA THR A 179 -8.41 13.48 -0.70
C THR A 179 -7.42 13.46 -1.84
N ASP A 180 -7.89 13.68 -3.06
CA ASP A 180 -7.06 13.82 -4.26
C ASP A 180 -6.05 14.97 -4.15
N ALA A 181 -6.43 16.06 -3.49
CA ALA A 181 -5.54 17.20 -3.24
C ALA A 181 -4.36 16.81 -2.35
N GLY A 182 -4.60 15.96 -1.35
CA GLY A 182 -3.54 15.41 -0.50
C GLY A 182 -2.59 14.54 -1.29
N TRP A 183 -3.11 13.64 -2.12
CA TRP A 183 -2.27 12.80 -2.99
C TRP A 183 -1.47 13.61 -3.99
N LYS A 184 -2.03 14.71 -4.49
CA LYS A 184 -1.29 15.61 -5.37
C LYS A 184 -0.07 16.22 -4.67
N ALA A 185 -0.23 16.74 -3.46
CA ALA A 185 0.88 17.31 -2.68
C ALA A 185 1.96 16.27 -2.36
N ILE A 186 1.56 15.06 -1.95
CA ILE A 186 2.47 13.94 -1.67
C ILE A 186 3.22 13.51 -2.94
N SER A 187 2.51 13.36 -4.06
CA SER A 187 3.08 13.00 -5.35
C SER A 187 4.11 14.03 -5.83
N GLU A 188 3.81 15.32 -5.73
CA GLU A 188 4.73 16.40 -6.11
C GLU A 188 6.03 16.33 -5.30
N HIS A 189 5.93 16.14 -3.98
CA HIS A 189 7.10 16.02 -3.10
C HIS A 189 7.92 14.76 -3.42
N ALA A 190 7.26 13.62 -3.62
CA ALA A 190 7.92 12.36 -3.98
C ALA A 190 8.67 12.47 -5.32
N ARG A 191 8.06 13.08 -6.33
CA ARG A 191 8.68 13.32 -7.64
C ARG A 191 9.92 14.18 -7.54
N GLU A 192 9.87 15.25 -6.76
CA GLU A 192 11.02 16.14 -6.55
C GLU A 192 12.21 15.35 -5.99
N GLN A 193 12.00 14.51 -4.98
CA GLN A 193 13.09 13.70 -4.41
C GLN A 193 13.62 12.67 -5.42
N LEU A 194 12.74 11.96 -6.12
CA LEU A 194 13.13 10.94 -7.10
C LEU A 194 13.87 11.54 -8.29
N HIS A 195 13.45 12.69 -8.80
CA HIS A 195 14.16 13.40 -9.86
C HIS A 195 15.51 13.95 -9.41
N THR A 196 15.60 14.42 -8.16
CA THR A 196 16.88 14.84 -7.56
C THR A 196 17.85 13.67 -7.50
N ALA A 197 17.40 12.51 -7.00
CA ALA A 197 18.21 11.29 -6.95
C ALA A 197 18.63 10.81 -8.35
N LEU A 198 17.72 10.86 -9.33
CA LEU A 198 18.00 10.53 -10.73
C LEU A 198 19.08 11.45 -11.32
N SER A 199 18.98 12.76 -11.08
CA SER A 199 19.97 13.73 -11.56
C SER A 199 21.35 13.49 -10.96
N GLN A 200 21.41 13.27 -9.64
CA GLN A 200 22.67 12.94 -8.94
C GLN A 200 23.32 11.68 -9.50
N ARG A 201 22.53 10.63 -9.74
CA ARG A 201 23.03 9.41 -10.36
C ARG A 201 23.55 9.64 -11.78
N ALA A 202 22.77 10.34 -12.61
CA ALA A 202 23.15 10.64 -14.00
C ALA A 202 24.43 11.48 -14.09
N ASP A 203 24.76 12.26 -13.06
CA ASP A 203 26.01 13.02 -12.97
C ASP A 203 27.18 12.20 -12.43
N ALA A 204 26.90 11.20 -11.58
CA ALA A 204 27.93 10.35 -10.97
C ALA A 204 28.42 9.24 -11.92
N ASP A 205 27.55 8.72 -12.77
CA ASP A 205 27.87 7.61 -13.67
C ASP A 205 28.64 8.10 -14.92
N ALA A 206 29.69 7.38 -15.28
CA ALA A 206 30.52 7.67 -16.47
C ALA A 206 29.79 7.26 -17.75
N MET A 207 28.73 7.96 -18.12
CA MET A 207 27.91 7.71 -19.29
C MET A 207 28.20 8.68 -20.42
N SER A 208 27.99 8.24 -21.67
CA SER A 208 27.95 9.15 -22.82
C SER A 208 26.71 10.09 -22.71
N PRO A 209 26.74 11.27 -23.36
CA PRO A 209 25.60 12.19 -23.36
C PRO A 209 24.29 11.55 -23.87
N ALA A 210 24.36 10.61 -24.80
CA ALA A 210 23.22 9.90 -25.34
C ALA A 210 22.61 8.94 -24.30
N GLU A 211 23.45 8.10 -23.68
CA GLU A 211 23.03 7.18 -22.62
C GLU A 211 22.40 7.92 -21.42
N ARG A 212 23.03 9.03 -21.00
CA ARG A 212 22.48 9.89 -19.95
C ARG A 212 21.10 10.43 -20.31
N SER A 213 20.94 10.93 -21.54
CA SER A 213 19.65 11.45 -22.01
C SER A 213 18.57 10.37 -22.04
N ASP A 214 18.92 9.15 -22.44
CA ASP A 214 18.01 8.01 -22.50
C ASP A 214 17.63 7.54 -21.10
N LEU A 215 18.59 7.45 -20.18
CA LEU A 215 18.35 7.12 -18.76
C LEU A 215 17.37 8.13 -18.14
N VAL A 216 17.69 9.42 -18.21
CA VAL A 216 16.85 10.48 -17.63
C VAL A 216 15.45 10.45 -18.21
N ARG A 217 15.30 10.38 -19.53
CA ARG A 217 14.00 10.35 -20.20
C ARG A 217 13.16 9.13 -19.80
N ASN A 218 13.76 7.95 -19.77
CA ASN A 218 13.06 6.69 -19.49
C ASN A 218 12.66 6.62 -18.01
N THR A 219 13.59 6.90 -17.11
CA THR A 219 13.33 6.86 -15.65
C THR A 219 12.35 7.96 -15.23
N SER A 220 12.41 9.18 -15.82
CA SER A 220 11.44 10.23 -15.53
C SER A 220 10.01 9.79 -15.88
N ARG A 221 9.79 9.09 -16.99
CA ARG A 221 8.46 8.57 -17.33
C ARG A 221 7.97 7.53 -16.32
N MET A 222 8.87 6.70 -15.79
CA MET A 222 8.51 5.72 -14.75
C MET A 222 8.18 6.43 -13.43
N ILE A 223 8.97 7.42 -13.04
CA ILE A 223 8.68 8.26 -11.85
C ILE A 223 7.29 8.89 -11.98
N GLU A 224 6.99 9.54 -13.10
CA GLU A 224 5.68 10.18 -13.33
C GLU A 224 4.51 9.20 -13.26
N ALA A 225 4.66 8.01 -13.83
CA ALA A 225 3.63 6.99 -13.81
C ALA A 225 3.46 6.35 -12.43
N GLY A 226 4.58 5.94 -11.80
CA GLY A 226 4.60 5.20 -10.54
C GLY A 226 4.28 6.05 -9.31
N THR A 227 4.36 7.38 -9.44
CA THR A 227 3.97 8.34 -8.40
C THR A 227 2.75 9.17 -8.79
N ALA A 228 1.92 8.70 -9.74
CA ALA A 228 0.66 9.38 -10.04
C ALA A 228 -0.16 9.59 -8.74
N PRO A 229 -0.87 10.74 -8.58
CA PRO A 229 -1.49 11.14 -7.31
C PRO A 229 -2.73 10.30 -6.97
N LYS A 230 -2.50 9.06 -6.58
CA LYS A 230 -3.51 8.07 -6.20
C LYS A 230 -2.98 7.26 -5.02
N ALA A 231 -3.86 6.91 -4.09
CA ALA A 231 -3.52 6.13 -2.91
C ALA A 231 -2.82 4.80 -3.23
N GLU A 232 -3.23 4.14 -4.33
CA GLU A 232 -2.69 2.84 -4.75
C GLU A 232 -1.20 2.91 -5.08
N ASN A 233 -0.71 4.04 -5.59
CA ASN A 233 0.72 4.23 -5.89
C ASN A 233 1.57 4.47 -4.62
N PHE A 234 0.94 4.71 -3.50
CA PHE A 234 1.55 5.00 -2.20
C PHE A 234 1.04 4.04 -1.11
N SER A 235 0.59 2.84 -1.50
CA SER A 235 0.09 1.83 -0.57
C SER A 235 1.17 1.34 0.38
N GLU A 236 2.40 1.21 -0.12
CA GLU A 236 3.53 0.72 0.64
C GLU A 236 4.20 1.86 1.39
N PHE A 237 3.81 2.06 2.65
CA PHE A 237 4.35 3.13 3.48
C PHE A 237 4.76 2.65 4.87
N GLU A 238 5.80 3.28 5.39
CA GLU A 238 6.42 3.01 6.68
C GLU A 238 6.35 4.27 7.55
N PRO A 239 5.80 4.23 8.76
CA PRO A 239 5.87 5.35 9.69
C PRO A 239 7.31 5.56 10.17
N LEU A 240 7.77 6.80 10.14
CA LEU A 240 9.00 7.24 10.79
C LEU A 240 8.60 7.87 12.13
N VAL A 241 9.15 7.36 13.23
CA VAL A 241 8.76 7.81 14.57
C VAL A 241 9.94 8.43 15.32
N ASP A 242 9.63 9.35 16.22
CA ASP A 242 10.60 9.90 17.17
C ASP A 242 10.70 9.02 18.46
N ASP A 243 11.57 9.41 19.38
CA ASP A 243 11.77 8.70 20.66
C ASP A 243 10.51 8.66 21.54
N ALA A 244 9.53 9.52 21.29
CA ALA A 244 8.24 9.53 21.95
C ALA A 244 7.19 8.65 21.26
N GLY A 245 7.56 7.98 20.15
CA GLY A 245 6.67 7.13 19.35
C GLY A 245 5.72 7.91 18.46
N ARG A 246 5.95 9.21 18.23
CA ARG A 246 5.13 10.07 17.38
C ARG A 246 5.66 10.05 15.95
N VAL A 247 4.75 10.00 14.98
CA VAL A 247 5.10 9.98 13.55
C VAL A 247 5.69 11.33 13.14
N THR A 248 6.95 11.33 12.69
CA THR A 248 7.67 12.50 12.16
C THR A 248 7.58 12.61 10.65
N GLY A 249 7.19 11.55 9.98
CA GLY A 249 7.07 11.42 8.54
C GLY A 249 6.63 10.05 8.11
N LEU A 250 6.47 9.87 6.82
CA LEU A 250 6.25 8.55 6.20
C LEU A 250 7.33 8.30 5.16
N ARG A 251 7.86 7.09 5.14
CA ARG A 251 8.65 6.58 4.03
C ARG A 251 7.71 5.81 3.11
N PHE A 252 7.57 6.26 1.86
CA PHE A 252 6.89 5.50 0.81
C PHE A 252 7.90 4.66 0.07
N VAL A 253 7.56 3.40 -0.16
CA VAL A 253 8.42 2.40 -0.79
C VAL A 253 7.82 2.01 -2.13
N PHE A 254 8.61 2.05 -3.18
CA PHE A 254 8.21 1.75 -4.55
C PHE A 254 8.91 0.47 -5.01
N ALA A 255 8.13 -0.50 -5.45
CA ALA A 255 8.65 -1.74 -5.97
C ALA A 255 9.56 -1.51 -7.21
N PRO A 256 10.45 -2.46 -7.54
CA PRO A 256 11.13 -2.48 -8.82
C PRO A 256 10.12 -2.29 -9.97
N TYR A 257 10.49 -1.56 -11.00
CA TYR A 257 9.66 -1.12 -12.13
C TYR A 257 8.58 -0.06 -11.82
N GLN A 258 8.22 0.20 -10.56
CA GLN A 258 7.21 1.21 -10.27
C GLN A 258 7.72 2.65 -10.52
N ALA A 259 8.84 3.03 -9.92
CA ALA A 259 9.40 4.39 -10.03
C ALA A 259 10.82 4.42 -10.59
N GLY A 260 11.26 3.35 -11.25
CA GLY A 260 12.56 3.19 -11.87
C GLY A 260 12.74 1.81 -12.47
N PRO A 261 13.81 1.57 -13.27
CA PRO A 261 14.07 0.25 -13.83
C PRO A 261 14.38 -0.77 -12.73
N ASP A 262 14.19 -2.06 -13.03
CA ASP A 262 14.46 -3.16 -12.13
C ASP A 262 15.90 -3.15 -11.56
N SER A 263 16.86 -2.82 -12.40
CA SER A 263 18.27 -2.71 -12.00
C SER A 263 18.54 -1.74 -10.86
N ASP A 264 17.60 -0.85 -10.57
CA ASP A 264 17.69 0.11 -9.48
C ASP A 264 17.12 -0.46 -8.18
N GLY A 265 16.44 -1.60 -8.24
CA GLY A 265 15.78 -2.23 -7.09
C GLY A 265 14.62 -1.40 -6.55
N THR A 266 14.34 -1.62 -5.27
CA THR A 266 13.33 -0.86 -4.52
C THR A 266 13.79 0.58 -4.30
N ARG A 267 12.89 1.54 -4.54
CA ARG A 267 13.13 2.96 -4.26
C ARG A 267 12.26 3.43 -3.11
N SER A 268 12.72 4.44 -2.39
CA SER A 268 11.92 5.05 -1.34
C SER A 268 12.06 6.56 -1.31
N VAL A 269 11.04 7.23 -0.78
CA VAL A 269 11.06 8.66 -0.47
C VAL A 269 10.51 8.89 0.93
N GLU A 270 11.03 9.88 1.62
CA GLU A 270 10.55 10.27 2.94
C GLU A 270 9.80 11.58 2.84
N ILE A 271 8.56 11.58 3.31
CA ILE A 271 7.71 12.77 3.33
C ILE A 271 7.50 13.18 4.78
N PRO A 272 7.98 14.37 5.16
CA PRO A 272 7.94 14.81 6.54
C PRO A 272 6.53 15.23 6.97
N SER A 273 6.31 15.26 8.29
CA SER A 273 4.99 15.53 8.89
C SER A 273 4.41 16.90 8.53
N ASP A 274 5.22 17.90 8.25
CA ASP A 274 4.74 19.23 7.84
C ASP A 274 4.08 19.22 6.45
N VAL A 275 4.53 18.35 5.54
CA VAL A 275 3.89 18.13 4.23
C VAL A 275 2.64 17.24 4.38
N LEU A 276 2.68 16.25 5.29
CA LEU A 276 1.61 15.29 5.46
C LEU A 276 0.41 15.85 6.24
N LEU A 277 0.64 16.50 7.39
CA LEU A 277 -0.39 16.91 8.34
C LEU A 277 -1.56 17.72 7.76
N PRO A 278 -1.37 18.64 6.81
CA PRO A 278 -2.47 19.33 6.16
C PRO A 278 -3.44 18.41 5.42
N ASN A 279 -2.94 17.23 4.99
CA ASN A 279 -3.61 16.29 4.11
C ASN A 279 -4.11 15.04 4.85
N VAL A 280 -3.62 14.80 6.08
CA VAL A 280 -4.00 13.66 6.91
C VAL A 280 -5.42 13.83 7.45
N ALA A 281 -6.20 12.75 7.40
CA ALA A 281 -7.54 12.71 7.99
C ALA A 281 -7.52 13.15 9.45
N PRO A 282 -8.46 13.99 9.91
CA PRO A 282 -8.46 14.58 11.27
C PRO A 282 -8.26 13.55 12.38
N ARG A 283 -8.86 12.37 12.24
CA ARG A 283 -8.81 11.27 13.23
C ARG A 283 -7.41 10.68 13.46
N PHE A 284 -6.47 10.91 12.53
CA PHE A 284 -5.11 10.38 12.60
C PHE A 284 -4.04 11.44 12.89
N ARG A 285 -4.40 12.71 12.96
CA ARG A 285 -3.44 13.80 13.18
C ARG A 285 -2.72 13.67 14.52
N ASP A 286 -3.40 13.12 15.50
CA ASP A 286 -2.82 12.90 16.84
C ASP A 286 -1.70 11.83 16.85
N LEU A 287 -1.55 11.02 15.82
CA LEU A 287 -0.41 10.11 15.67
C LEU A 287 0.88 10.86 15.35
N PHE A 288 0.78 12.04 14.75
CA PHE A 288 1.93 12.79 14.26
C PHE A 288 2.50 13.73 15.34
N SER A 289 3.84 13.91 15.32
CA SER A 289 4.46 15.01 16.07
C SER A 289 4.05 16.34 15.45
N ALA A 290 3.80 17.34 16.29
CA ALA A 290 3.64 18.69 15.79
C ALA A 290 4.92 19.08 15.02
N ALA A 291 4.75 19.62 13.79
CA ALA A 291 5.90 20.13 13.05
C ALA A 291 6.67 21.11 13.96
N PRO A 292 8.01 21.00 14.05
CA PRO A 292 8.77 21.99 14.80
C PRO A 292 8.41 23.36 14.23
N ALA A 293 8.00 24.29 15.11
CA ALA A 293 7.73 25.65 14.71
C ALA A 293 8.99 26.17 14.02
N THR A 294 8.96 26.28 12.69
CA THR A 294 10.04 26.92 11.95
C THR A 294 10.11 28.35 12.45
N ASP A 295 11.18 28.62 13.22
CA ASP A 295 11.50 29.97 13.70
C ASP A 295 11.76 30.86 12.48
N ARG A 296 10.71 31.47 11.94
CA ARG A 296 10.80 32.44 10.83
C ARG A 296 11.31 33.80 11.29
N THR A 297 11.97 33.88 12.44
CA THR A 297 12.55 35.10 13.01
C THR A 297 14.06 35.10 12.96
N ALA A 298 14.68 34.70 11.84
CA ALA A 298 16.11 34.99 11.65
C ALA A 298 16.30 35.68 10.30
N GLY A 299 16.25 37.01 10.28
CA GLY A 299 16.66 37.78 9.09
C GLY A 299 16.00 39.09 8.87
N ALA A 300 15.77 39.91 9.90
CA ALA A 300 15.67 41.34 9.66
C ALA A 300 17.10 41.92 9.61
N PRO A 301 17.53 42.55 8.49
CA PRO A 301 18.81 43.24 8.47
C PRO A 301 18.68 44.47 9.36
N THR A 302 19.46 44.57 10.41
CA THR A 302 19.73 45.79 11.16
C THR A 302 20.43 46.75 10.23
N GLU A 303 19.72 47.78 9.79
CA GLU A 303 20.33 48.96 9.20
C GLU A 303 21.27 49.61 10.22
N GLY A 304 22.55 49.49 9.98
CA GLY A 304 23.59 50.19 10.72
C GLY A 304 23.55 51.64 10.41
N THR A 305 23.10 52.45 11.35
CA THR A 305 23.33 53.89 11.37
C THR A 305 24.77 54.14 11.77
N THR A 306 25.56 54.68 10.87
CA THR A 306 26.91 55.19 11.16
C THR A 306 26.87 56.70 11.42
N PRO A 307 27.55 57.24 12.43
CA PRO A 307 27.61 58.65 12.77
C PRO A 307 28.45 59.51 11.78
#